data_884fdbed86770cc3963d9ec2c58fe8e0
#
_entry.id   884fdbed86770cc3963d9ec2c58fe8e0
#
_cell.length_a   1.000
_cell.length_b   1.000
_cell.length_c   1.000
_cell.angle_alpha   90.00
_cell.angle_beta   90.00
_cell.angle_gamma   90.00
#
_symmetry.space_group_name_H-M   'P 1'
#
loop_
_entity.id
_entity.type
_entity.pdbx_description
1 polymer ?
#
loop_
_entity_poly.entity_id
_entity_poly.type
_entity_poly.pdbx_seq_one_letter_code
_entity_poly.pdbx_strand_id
1 'polypeptide(L)'
;MIKIEQANVEDTPAIVAFQLAMALETEELRLDPPMVQQGVNAVFNDPGKGFYLVARDGNKLISSLMITYEWSDWRAKTVWWIQSLYVLPEYRQQGVFRQMFDWLSHQARESGTVGGIRLYVDNRNLNARAVYEALGMDGEHYRFYELMF
;
A
#
# COMPACT_ATOMS: atom_id res chain seq x y z
N MET A 1 1.40 -17.88 11.89
CA MET A 1 0.87 -16.59 12.42
C MET A 1 1.41 -15.47 11.57
N ILE A 2 0.54 -14.59 11.13
CA ILE A 2 0.90 -13.46 10.28
C ILE A 2 1.38 -12.31 11.15
N LYS A 3 2.57 -11.78 10.83
CA LYS A 3 3.16 -10.62 11.50
C LYS A 3 3.12 -9.44 10.55
N ILE A 4 2.64 -8.30 11.06
CA ILE A 4 2.61 -7.02 10.33
C ILE A 4 3.72 -6.13 10.88
N GLU A 5 4.56 -5.61 10.01
CA GLU A 5 5.68 -4.73 10.39
C GLU A 5 6.11 -3.83 9.24
N GLN A 6 6.82 -2.78 9.59
CA GLN A 6 7.46 -1.93 8.59
C GLN A 6 8.59 -2.71 7.92
N ALA A 7 8.67 -2.62 6.60
CA ALA A 7 9.69 -3.32 5.82
C ALA A 7 11.08 -2.76 6.08
N ASN A 8 12.09 -3.58 5.85
CA ASN A 8 13.49 -3.17 5.83
C ASN A 8 14.09 -3.35 4.42
N VAL A 9 15.30 -2.84 4.22
CA VAL A 9 15.95 -2.84 2.91
C VAL A 9 16.16 -4.25 2.33
N GLU A 10 16.27 -5.27 3.19
CA GLU A 10 16.44 -6.66 2.78
C GLU A 10 15.18 -7.23 2.11
N ASP A 11 14.04 -6.59 2.28
CA ASP A 11 12.77 -6.98 1.66
C ASP A 11 12.66 -6.51 0.20
N THR A 12 13.60 -5.68 -0.26
CA THR A 12 13.55 -5.09 -1.60
C THR A 12 13.31 -6.11 -2.72
N PRO A 13 14.00 -7.26 -2.78
CA PRO A 13 13.75 -8.22 -3.87
C PRO A 13 12.31 -8.75 -3.91
N ALA A 14 11.74 -9.05 -2.76
CA ALA A 14 10.36 -9.54 -2.67
C ALA A 14 9.35 -8.45 -3.04
N ILE A 15 9.57 -7.22 -2.58
CA ILE A 15 8.70 -6.08 -2.91
C ILE A 15 8.74 -5.80 -4.41
N VAL A 16 9.93 -5.82 -5.04
CA VAL A 16 10.07 -5.66 -6.50
C VAL A 16 9.29 -6.76 -7.23
N ALA A 17 9.43 -8.00 -6.81
CA ALA A 17 8.69 -9.13 -7.40
C ALA A 17 7.17 -8.92 -7.31
N PHE A 18 6.67 -8.40 -6.19
CA PHE A 18 5.26 -8.09 -6.01
C PHE A 18 4.76 -7.00 -6.97
N GLN A 19 5.57 -5.95 -7.21
CA GLN A 19 5.20 -4.91 -8.16
C GLN A 19 5.10 -5.46 -9.59
N LEU A 20 6.07 -6.27 -10.00
CA LEU A 20 6.07 -6.88 -11.32
C LEU A 20 4.85 -7.81 -11.51
N ALA A 21 4.55 -8.63 -10.50
CA ALA A 21 3.40 -9.53 -10.52
C ALA A 21 2.07 -8.76 -10.56
N MET A 22 1.95 -7.72 -9.76
CA MET A 22 0.73 -6.91 -9.69
C MET A 22 0.43 -6.23 -11.02
N ALA A 23 1.41 -5.59 -11.65
CA ALA A 23 1.22 -4.92 -12.92
C ALA A 23 0.80 -5.91 -14.02
N LEU A 24 1.38 -7.10 -14.03
CA LEU A 24 1.04 -8.14 -14.98
C LEU A 24 -0.39 -8.68 -14.76
N GLU A 25 -0.77 -8.92 -13.49
CA GLU A 25 -2.11 -9.43 -13.15
C GLU A 25 -3.22 -8.42 -13.40
N THR A 26 -3.02 -7.15 -13.06
CA THR A 26 -4.09 -6.16 -13.06
C THR A 26 -4.20 -5.36 -14.36
N GLU A 27 -3.08 -5.18 -15.08
CA GLU A 27 -3.02 -4.31 -16.26
C GLU A 27 -2.38 -4.98 -17.49
N GLU A 28 -2.03 -6.26 -17.38
CA GLU A 28 -1.31 -7.00 -18.41
C GLU A 28 -0.03 -6.28 -18.86
N LEU A 29 0.59 -5.55 -17.93
CA LEU A 29 1.72 -4.68 -18.18
C LEU A 29 3.01 -5.32 -17.65
N ARG A 30 4.01 -5.44 -18.51
CA ARG A 30 5.35 -5.89 -18.14
C ARG A 30 6.19 -4.67 -17.83
N LEU A 31 6.47 -4.45 -16.53
CA LEU A 31 7.34 -3.38 -16.10
C LEU A 31 8.81 -3.72 -16.33
N ASP A 32 9.63 -2.68 -16.43
CA ASP A 32 11.09 -2.82 -16.52
C ASP A 32 11.66 -3.11 -15.11
N PRO A 33 12.22 -4.33 -14.87
CA PRO A 33 12.68 -4.68 -13.52
C PRO A 33 13.73 -3.73 -12.94
N PRO A 34 14.77 -3.26 -13.68
CA PRO A 34 15.70 -2.28 -13.13
C PRO A 34 15.05 -0.97 -12.70
N MET A 35 14.05 -0.50 -13.45
CA MET A 35 13.30 0.72 -13.10
C MET A 35 12.51 0.54 -11.80
N VAL A 36 11.82 -0.60 -11.66
CA VAL A 36 11.06 -0.92 -10.45
C VAL A 36 11.98 -1.04 -9.25
N GLN A 37 13.12 -1.70 -9.41
CA GLN A 37 14.12 -1.82 -8.35
C GLN A 37 14.65 -0.43 -7.92
N GLN A 38 14.92 0.44 -8.86
CA GLN A 38 15.32 1.83 -8.57
C GLN A 38 14.23 2.55 -7.78
N GLY A 39 12.97 2.40 -8.19
CA GLY A 39 11.83 3.02 -7.51
C GLY A 39 11.64 2.54 -6.08
N VAL A 40 11.76 1.23 -5.85
CA VAL A 40 11.65 0.64 -4.50
C VAL A 40 12.81 1.09 -3.62
N ASN A 41 14.05 1.01 -4.13
CA ASN A 41 15.23 1.45 -3.39
C ASN A 41 15.13 2.93 -2.97
N ALA A 42 14.58 3.78 -3.81
CA ALA A 42 14.44 5.20 -3.51
C ALA A 42 13.58 5.46 -2.27
N VAL A 43 12.57 4.65 -2.02
CA VAL A 43 11.72 4.75 -0.82
C VAL A 43 12.52 4.40 0.44
N PHE A 44 13.36 3.36 0.39
CA PHE A 44 14.21 3.02 1.52
C PHE A 44 15.30 4.06 1.78
N ASN A 45 15.80 4.74 0.74
CA ASN A 45 16.86 5.72 0.85
C ASN A 45 16.37 7.11 1.26
N ASP A 46 15.07 7.39 1.11
CA ASP A 46 14.50 8.70 1.42
C ASP A 46 13.16 8.53 2.16
N PRO A 47 13.20 8.63 3.51
CA PRO A 47 11.98 8.53 4.32
C PRO A 47 10.90 9.57 3.98
N GLY A 48 11.27 10.66 3.33
CA GLY A 48 10.31 11.67 2.88
C GLY A 48 9.39 11.19 1.75
N LYS A 49 9.79 10.15 1.02
CA LYS A 49 8.96 9.57 -0.05
C LYS A 49 7.84 8.68 0.49
N GLY A 50 8.09 7.99 1.60
CA GLY A 50 7.13 7.06 2.17
C GLY A 50 7.82 5.90 2.87
N PHE A 51 7.05 4.83 3.10
CA PHE A 51 7.58 3.57 3.64
C PHE A 51 6.76 2.39 3.14
N TYR A 52 7.35 1.20 3.22
CA TYR A 52 6.65 -0.04 2.93
C TYR A 52 6.20 -0.70 4.22
N LEU A 53 4.96 -1.21 4.23
CA LEU A 53 4.43 -2.11 5.25
C LEU A 53 4.35 -3.50 4.64
N VAL A 54 4.72 -4.51 5.43
CA VAL A 54 4.72 -5.90 4.97
C VAL A 54 3.98 -6.80 5.95
N ALA A 55 3.46 -7.91 5.41
CA ALA A 55 2.94 -9.02 6.18
C ALA A 55 3.84 -10.24 5.94
N ARG A 56 4.17 -10.95 7.01
CA ARG A 56 4.99 -12.17 6.96
C ARG A 56 4.25 -13.35 7.57
N ASP A 57 4.42 -14.50 6.96
CA ASP A 57 4.08 -15.79 7.55
C ASP A 57 5.41 -16.52 7.78
N GLY A 58 5.84 -16.58 9.05
CA GLY A 58 7.19 -16.98 9.38
C GLY A 58 8.22 -16.06 8.73
N ASN A 59 9.12 -16.63 7.93
CA ASN A 59 10.12 -15.86 7.19
C ASN A 59 9.68 -15.43 5.80
N LYS A 60 8.49 -15.88 5.36
CA LYS A 60 7.98 -15.59 4.02
C LYS A 60 7.23 -14.27 3.99
N LEU A 61 7.64 -13.37 3.10
CA LEU A 61 6.87 -12.16 2.81
C LEU A 61 5.64 -12.56 1.99
N ILE A 62 4.45 -12.22 2.46
CA ILE A 62 3.19 -12.61 1.83
C ILE A 62 2.38 -11.44 1.29
N SER A 63 2.69 -10.22 1.72
CA SER A 63 2.03 -9.01 1.26
C SER A 63 2.92 -7.80 1.48
N SER A 64 2.75 -6.79 0.64
CA SER A 64 3.32 -5.46 0.85
C SER A 64 2.36 -4.38 0.39
N LEU A 65 2.50 -3.20 0.97
CA LEU A 65 1.91 -1.97 0.49
C LEU A 65 2.88 -0.81 0.72
N MET A 66 2.72 0.26 -0.04
CA MET A 66 3.50 1.47 0.14
C MET A 66 2.62 2.57 0.73
N ILE A 67 3.15 3.29 1.71
CA ILE A 67 2.53 4.53 2.21
C ILE A 67 3.30 5.71 1.63
N THR A 68 2.57 6.67 1.08
CA THR A 68 3.09 7.97 0.71
C THR A 68 2.32 9.06 1.45
N TYR A 69 2.80 10.31 1.38
CA TYR A 69 2.34 11.39 2.23
C TYR A 69 1.68 12.50 1.42
N GLU A 70 0.55 12.98 1.94
CA GLU A 70 -0.10 14.19 1.48
C GLU A 70 -0.18 15.16 2.65
N TRP A 71 0.35 16.38 2.50
CA TRP A 71 0.14 17.40 3.52
C TRP A 71 -1.25 18.01 3.38
N SER A 72 -2.01 18.03 4.46
CA SER A 72 -3.32 18.69 4.52
C SER A 72 -3.19 19.98 5.31
N ASP A 73 -3.17 21.10 4.60
CA ASP A 73 -3.14 22.43 5.22
C ASP A 73 -4.42 22.73 6.01
N TRP A 74 -5.55 22.21 5.55
CA TRP A 74 -6.83 22.38 6.27
C TRP A 74 -6.83 21.70 7.62
N ARG A 75 -6.11 20.60 7.77
CA ARG A 75 -6.06 19.80 8.99
C ARG A 75 -4.77 20.04 9.80
N ALA A 76 -3.77 20.68 9.19
CA ALA A 76 -2.42 20.76 9.71
C ALA A 76 -1.88 19.37 10.11
N LYS A 77 -2.14 18.39 9.26
CA LYS A 77 -1.77 16.98 9.46
C LYS A 77 -1.39 16.33 8.13
N THR A 78 -0.63 15.25 8.22
CA THR A 78 -0.33 14.41 7.07
C THR A 78 -1.45 13.40 6.85
N VAL A 79 -1.83 13.18 5.60
CA VAL A 79 -2.70 12.08 5.20
C VAL A 79 -1.84 10.99 4.59
N TRP A 80 -2.01 9.76 5.02
CA TRP A 80 -1.31 8.61 4.46
C TRP A 80 -2.08 8.05 3.27
N TRP A 81 -1.39 7.86 2.15
CA TRP A 81 -1.93 7.19 0.97
C TRP A 81 -1.41 5.77 0.88
N ILE A 82 -2.32 4.80 0.78
CA ILE A 82 -1.98 3.40 0.50
C ILE A 82 -1.83 3.23 -1.00
N GLN A 83 -0.69 2.72 -1.43
CA GLN A 83 -0.39 2.43 -2.83
C GLN A 83 0.25 1.04 -2.95
N SER A 84 0.21 0.49 -4.15
CA SER A 84 0.95 -0.73 -4.51
C SER A 84 0.66 -1.91 -3.57
N LEU A 85 -0.58 -2.06 -3.16
CA LEU A 85 -1.00 -3.18 -2.32
C LEU A 85 -0.99 -4.47 -3.13
N TYR A 86 -0.25 -5.46 -2.68
CA TYR A 86 -0.23 -6.79 -3.24
C TYR A 86 -0.27 -7.84 -2.14
N VAL A 87 -1.10 -8.86 -2.33
CA VAL A 87 -1.17 -10.04 -1.47
C VAL A 87 -0.93 -11.26 -2.36
N LEU A 88 -0.05 -12.16 -1.95
CA LEU A 88 0.17 -13.42 -2.67
C LEU A 88 -1.16 -14.15 -2.87
N PRO A 89 -1.41 -14.72 -4.05
CA PRO A 89 -2.71 -15.33 -4.38
C PRO A 89 -3.21 -16.33 -3.34
N GLU A 90 -2.32 -17.18 -2.82
CA GLU A 90 -2.66 -18.20 -1.84
C GLU A 90 -3.03 -17.66 -0.45
N TYR A 91 -2.78 -16.37 -0.20
CA TYR A 91 -3.12 -15.69 1.06
C TYR A 91 -4.28 -14.71 0.93
N ARG A 92 -4.89 -14.61 -0.25
CA ARG A 92 -6.03 -13.70 -0.48
C ARG A 92 -7.28 -14.20 0.23
N GLN A 93 -8.19 -13.28 0.55
CA GLN A 93 -9.46 -13.55 1.23
C GLN A 93 -9.29 -14.17 2.63
N GLN A 94 -8.16 -13.94 3.26
CA GLN A 94 -7.85 -14.43 4.62
C GLN A 94 -7.63 -13.29 5.61
N GLY A 95 -8.03 -12.07 5.25
CA GLY A 95 -7.95 -10.93 6.15
C GLY A 95 -6.56 -10.33 6.32
N VAL A 96 -5.62 -10.61 5.40
CA VAL A 96 -4.25 -10.06 5.47
C VAL A 96 -4.29 -8.53 5.36
N PHE A 97 -4.98 -7.99 4.37
CA PHE A 97 -5.08 -6.53 4.23
C PHE A 97 -5.77 -5.90 5.43
N ARG A 98 -6.81 -6.52 5.98
CA ARG A 98 -7.48 -6.00 7.19
C ARG A 98 -6.50 -5.85 8.35
N GLN A 99 -5.65 -6.85 8.59
CA GLN A 99 -4.63 -6.77 9.63
C GLN A 99 -3.63 -5.63 9.36
N MET A 100 -3.22 -5.47 8.10
CA MET A 100 -2.33 -4.36 7.71
C MET A 100 -3.01 -3.00 7.92
N PHE A 101 -4.27 -2.88 7.53
CA PHE A 101 -5.06 -1.65 7.71
C PHE A 101 -5.27 -1.31 9.20
N ASP A 102 -5.54 -2.31 10.02
CA ASP A 102 -5.68 -2.12 11.47
C ASP A 102 -4.36 -1.62 12.08
N TRP A 103 -3.24 -2.19 11.66
CA TRP A 103 -1.91 -1.74 12.08
C TRP A 103 -1.68 -0.27 11.68
N LEU A 104 -1.94 0.07 10.41
CA LEU A 104 -1.79 1.44 9.92
C LEU A 104 -2.68 2.43 10.69
N SER A 105 -3.94 2.06 10.90
CA SER A 105 -4.90 2.90 11.61
C SER A 105 -4.46 3.16 13.05
N HIS A 106 -3.96 2.13 13.71
CA HIS A 106 -3.42 2.25 15.07
C HIS A 106 -2.21 3.19 15.11
N GLN A 107 -1.23 2.97 14.24
CA GLN A 107 -0.01 3.80 14.18
C GLN A 107 -0.35 5.26 13.84
N ALA A 108 -1.25 5.46 12.89
CA ALA A 108 -1.67 6.81 12.48
C ALA A 108 -2.31 7.58 13.64
N ARG A 109 -3.22 6.94 14.36
CA ARG A 109 -3.90 7.56 15.52
C ARG A 109 -2.94 7.84 16.66
N GLU A 110 -2.07 6.89 16.98
CA GLU A 110 -1.07 7.06 18.05
C GLU A 110 -0.07 8.17 17.77
N SER A 111 0.26 8.43 16.50
CA SER A 111 1.20 9.48 16.13
C SER A 111 0.71 10.89 16.49
N GLY A 112 -0.58 11.13 16.47
CA GLY A 112 -1.18 12.46 16.63
C GLY A 112 -0.95 13.41 15.46
N THR A 113 -0.14 13.02 14.46
CA THR A 113 0.25 13.86 13.32
C THR A 113 -0.36 13.42 11.99
N VAL A 114 -0.98 12.25 11.96
CA VAL A 114 -1.65 11.71 10.78
C VAL A 114 -3.15 11.92 10.90
N GLY A 115 -3.74 12.59 9.91
CA GLY A 115 -5.15 12.99 9.93
C GLY A 115 -6.10 11.98 9.30
N GLY A 116 -5.58 11.02 8.55
CA GLY A 116 -6.41 10.02 7.88
C GLY A 116 -5.61 9.16 6.92
N ILE A 117 -6.31 8.20 6.33
CA ILE A 117 -5.78 7.27 5.34
C ILE A 117 -6.63 7.36 4.08
N ARG A 118 -5.99 7.46 2.93
CA ARG A 118 -6.62 7.50 1.61
C ARG A 118 -6.04 6.41 0.71
N LEU A 119 -6.83 6.00 -0.25
CA LEU A 119 -6.38 5.18 -1.38
C LEU A 119 -7.29 5.45 -2.58
N TYR A 120 -6.84 5.07 -3.76
CA TYR A 120 -7.71 5.01 -4.92
C TYR A 120 -7.80 3.57 -5.43
N VAL A 121 -8.89 3.26 -6.10
CA VAL A 121 -9.18 1.92 -6.60
C VAL A 121 -9.81 2.03 -7.98
N ASP A 122 -9.51 1.07 -8.85
CA ASP A 122 -10.19 0.96 -10.14
C ASP A 122 -11.70 0.76 -9.89
N ASN A 123 -12.51 1.61 -10.52
CA ASN A 123 -13.98 1.57 -10.36
C ASN A 123 -14.58 0.20 -10.68
N ARG A 124 -13.92 -0.59 -11.50
CA ARG A 124 -14.36 -1.92 -11.91
C ARG A 124 -14.04 -3.00 -10.87
N ASN A 125 -13.14 -2.72 -9.94
CA ASN A 125 -12.72 -3.67 -8.90
C ASN A 125 -13.72 -3.67 -7.74
N LEU A 126 -14.86 -4.30 -7.95
CA LEU A 126 -15.95 -4.33 -6.98
C LEU A 126 -15.57 -5.07 -5.70
N ASN A 127 -14.73 -6.10 -5.79
CA ASN A 127 -14.27 -6.84 -4.63
C ASN A 127 -13.43 -5.96 -3.70
N ALA A 128 -12.49 -5.21 -4.24
CA ALA A 128 -11.66 -4.28 -3.46
C ALA A 128 -12.50 -3.16 -2.85
N ARG A 129 -13.43 -2.60 -3.62
CA ARG A 129 -14.35 -1.57 -3.12
C ARG A 129 -15.16 -2.06 -1.93
N ALA A 130 -15.70 -3.28 -2.00
CA ALA A 130 -16.45 -3.87 -0.90
C ALA A 130 -15.58 -4.03 0.37
N VAL A 131 -14.32 -4.43 0.22
CA VAL A 131 -13.37 -4.53 1.34
C VAL A 131 -13.16 -3.17 1.99
N TYR A 132 -12.91 -2.12 1.20
CA TYR A 132 -12.66 -0.78 1.73
C TYR A 132 -13.89 -0.21 2.43
N GLU A 133 -15.07 -0.38 1.87
CA GLU A 133 -16.33 0.03 2.49
C GLU A 133 -16.58 -0.70 3.82
N ALA A 134 -16.28 -2.01 3.88
CA ALA A 134 -16.39 -2.80 5.09
C ALA A 134 -15.42 -2.35 6.19
N LEU A 135 -14.31 -1.71 5.83
CA LEU A 135 -13.36 -1.11 6.77
C LEU A 135 -13.78 0.30 7.22
N GLY A 136 -14.90 0.83 6.74
CA GLY A 136 -15.40 2.14 7.08
C GLY A 136 -14.86 3.28 6.21
N MET A 137 -14.24 2.97 5.07
CA MET A 137 -13.78 3.99 4.12
C MET A 137 -14.93 4.47 3.26
N ASP A 138 -14.91 5.77 2.91
CA ASP A 138 -15.93 6.42 2.10
C ASP A 138 -15.36 6.73 0.70
N GLY A 139 -15.96 6.14 -0.33
CA GLY A 139 -15.58 6.33 -1.73
C GLY A 139 -16.52 7.23 -2.54
N GLU A 140 -17.42 7.97 -1.89
CA GLU A 140 -18.51 8.68 -2.58
C GLU A 140 -18.17 10.11 -3.01
N HIS A 141 -17.16 10.76 -2.39
CA HIS A 141 -16.98 12.21 -2.52
C HIS A 141 -15.99 12.64 -3.58
N TYR A 142 -14.99 11.81 -3.92
CA TYR A 142 -13.88 12.23 -4.77
C TYR A 142 -13.72 11.37 -5.99
N ARG A 143 -13.30 12.01 -7.07
CA ARG A 143 -12.82 11.38 -8.30
C ARG A 143 -11.43 11.93 -8.55
N PHE A 144 -10.46 11.07 -8.92
CA PHE A 144 -9.15 11.58 -9.27
C PHE A 144 -9.01 11.74 -10.80
N TYR A 145 -8.17 12.66 -11.20
CA TYR A 145 -7.81 12.89 -12.60
C TYR A 145 -6.31 12.72 -12.75
N GLU A 146 -5.87 12.14 -13.87
CA GLU A 146 -4.44 11.99 -14.13
C GLU A 146 -4.08 12.38 -15.56
N LEU A 147 -2.88 12.90 -15.71
CA LEU A 147 -2.21 13.14 -16.99
C LEU A 147 -0.75 12.72 -16.79
N MET A 148 -0.41 11.53 -17.30
CA MET A 148 0.93 10.99 -17.16
C MET A 148 1.82 11.45 -18.31
N PHE A 149 3.13 11.56 -18.02
CA PHE A 149 4.11 12.03 -19.01
C PHE A 149 5.06 10.94 -19.39
#